data_6250476e2c8a1b3dfb5313013ba19729
#
_entry.id   6250476e2c8a1b3dfb5313013ba19729
#
_cell.length_a   1.000
_cell.length_b   1.000
_cell.length_c   1.000
_cell.angle_alpha   90.00
_cell.angle_beta   90.00
_cell.angle_gamma   90.00
#
_symmetry.space_group_name_H-M   'P 1'
#
loop_
_entity.id
_entity.type
_entity.pdbx_description
1 polymer ?
#
loop_
_entity_poly.entity_id
_entity_poly.type
_entity_poly.pdbx_seq_one_letter_code
_entity_poly.pdbx_strand_id
1 'polypeptide(L)'
;IDYFNNSDDADAAHKAMKLQNYAHSVVIGQMAIDRCKQNTDILKKIIAELPPIEVISEDRAIKKELEKFCKLPDKILYAIDLLNNTRPYLNIIKERLGSYDSYYLKISTQIVGNALHNLIEEVNESQKDETIEFQGRQIPISLLLDRDAKIEKIKDALRSAWKAIKLMDGFDMEYDFKTNRYNPNKSTLKNMCEQMGVSTSAYISMPADTVMAI
;
A
#
# COMPACT_ATOMS: atom_id res chain seq x y z
N ILE A 1 54.19 -40.13 19.82
CA ILE A 1 53.68 -41.53 19.96
C ILE A 1 53.83 -42.05 21.38
N ASP A 2 54.74 -41.50 22.18
CA ASP A 2 54.99 -41.96 23.55
C ASP A 2 54.03 -41.39 24.62
N TYR A 3 53.11 -40.55 24.28
CA TYR A 3 52.16 -39.88 25.20
C TYR A 3 51.04 -40.82 25.70
N PHE A 4 50.82 -41.96 25.06
CA PHE A 4 49.69 -42.85 25.37
C PHE A 4 50.10 -44.18 26.05
N ASN A 5 51.34 -44.31 26.56
CA ASN A 5 51.76 -45.54 27.20
C ASN A 5 51.48 -45.60 28.70
N ASN A 6 50.89 -44.54 29.27
CA ASN A 6 50.46 -44.55 30.66
C ASN A 6 48.94 -44.74 30.72
N SER A 7 48.48 -45.81 31.39
CA SER A 7 47.05 -46.17 31.41
C SER A 7 46.17 -45.05 31.96
N ASP A 8 46.67 -44.23 32.88
CA ASP A 8 45.97 -43.13 33.52
C ASP A 8 45.83 -41.94 32.56
N ASP A 9 46.83 -41.71 31.73
CA ASP A 9 46.76 -40.63 30.70
C ASP A 9 45.83 -41.02 29.56
N ALA A 10 45.76 -42.29 29.20
CA ALA A 10 44.80 -42.76 28.17
C ALA A 10 43.36 -42.67 28.66
N ASP A 11 43.05 -42.90 29.90
CA ASP A 11 41.74 -42.78 30.51
C ASP A 11 41.32 -41.30 30.65
N ALA A 12 42.23 -40.43 31.02
CA ALA A 12 42.02 -38.99 31.06
C ALA A 12 41.78 -38.43 29.70
N ALA A 13 42.54 -38.84 28.67
CA ALA A 13 42.32 -38.42 27.25
C ALA A 13 40.95 -38.90 26.73
N HIS A 14 40.54 -40.12 27.05
CA HIS A 14 39.25 -40.67 26.66
C HIS A 14 38.06 -39.91 27.32
N LYS A 15 38.19 -39.56 28.60
CA LYS A 15 37.20 -38.73 29.31
C LYS A 15 37.12 -37.34 28.74
N ALA A 16 38.25 -36.70 28.40
CA ALA A 16 38.29 -35.38 27.77
C ALA A 16 37.62 -35.42 26.38
N MET A 17 37.87 -36.44 25.59
CA MET A 17 37.25 -36.63 24.27
C MET A 17 35.74 -36.85 24.36
N LYS A 18 35.26 -37.60 25.34
CA LYS A 18 33.80 -37.76 25.61
C LYS A 18 33.15 -36.43 25.99
N LEU A 19 33.78 -35.65 26.87
CA LEU A 19 33.28 -34.33 27.27
C LEU A 19 33.26 -33.37 26.09
N GLN A 20 34.29 -33.36 25.25
CA GLN A 20 34.34 -32.53 24.06
C GLN A 20 33.24 -32.91 23.06
N ASN A 21 33.02 -34.21 22.82
CA ASN A 21 31.95 -34.67 21.93
C ASN A 21 30.57 -34.34 22.50
N TYR A 22 30.38 -34.45 23.81
CA TYR A 22 29.12 -34.05 24.46
C TYR A 22 28.86 -32.55 24.31
N ALA A 23 29.85 -31.72 24.61
CA ALA A 23 29.74 -30.27 24.45
C ALA A 23 29.43 -29.89 22.99
N HIS A 24 30.09 -30.54 22.05
CA HIS A 24 29.82 -30.32 20.62
C HIS A 24 28.38 -30.70 20.23
N SER A 25 27.87 -31.83 20.73
CA SER A 25 26.50 -32.27 20.49
C SER A 25 25.47 -31.31 21.09
N VAL A 26 25.74 -30.75 22.28
CA VAL A 26 24.89 -29.74 22.90
C VAL A 26 24.81 -28.47 22.05
N VAL A 27 25.96 -27.99 21.55
CA VAL A 27 26.01 -26.80 20.69
C VAL A 27 25.23 -27.03 19.39
N ILE A 28 25.42 -28.18 18.72
CA ILE A 28 24.68 -28.52 17.51
C ILE A 28 23.17 -28.60 17.80
N GLY A 29 22.79 -29.22 18.91
CA GLY A 29 21.38 -29.28 19.33
C GLY A 29 20.77 -27.90 19.56
N GLN A 30 21.51 -27.00 20.23
CA GLN A 30 21.06 -25.62 20.43
C GLN A 30 20.92 -24.88 19.12
N MET A 31 21.88 -24.97 18.20
CA MET A 31 21.81 -24.37 16.89
C MET A 31 20.59 -24.87 16.06
N ALA A 32 20.28 -26.16 16.17
CA ALA A 32 19.10 -26.73 15.51
C ALA A 32 17.80 -26.16 16.08
N ILE A 33 17.71 -26.05 17.43
CA ILE A 33 16.54 -25.44 18.09
C ILE A 33 16.36 -23.98 17.66
N ASP A 34 17.42 -23.19 17.60
CA ASP A 34 17.38 -21.80 17.23
C ASP A 34 16.93 -21.61 15.76
N ARG A 35 17.41 -22.47 14.85
CA ARG A 35 16.91 -22.51 13.45
C ARG A 35 15.42 -22.85 13.37
N CYS A 36 14.97 -23.83 14.15
CA CYS A 36 13.55 -24.18 14.21
C CYS A 36 12.69 -23.02 14.71
N LYS A 37 13.14 -22.28 15.73
CA LYS A 37 12.46 -21.07 16.23
C LYS A 37 12.39 -19.99 15.15
N GLN A 38 13.50 -19.68 14.49
CA GLN A 38 13.54 -18.69 13.40
C GLN A 38 12.59 -19.06 12.25
N ASN A 39 12.59 -20.34 11.84
CA ASN A 39 11.68 -20.81 10.79
C ASN A 39 10.21 -20.71 11.22
N THR A 40 9.91 -21.00 12.49
CA THR A 40 8.56 -20.87 13.05
C THR A 40 8.10 -19.42 13.05
N ASP A 41 8.96 -18.47 13.38
CA ASP A 41 8.63 -17.04 13.37
C ASP A 41 8.45 -16.51 11.94
N ILE A 42 9.23 -16.99 10.98
CA ILE A 42 9.04 -16.69 9.55
C ILE A 42 7.70 -17.24 9.08
N LEU A 43 7.36 -18.49 9.41
CA LEU A 43 6.08 -19.10 9.05
C LEU A 43 4.90 -18.36 9.67
N LYS A 44 4.98 -17.94 10.93
CA LYS A 44 3.94 -17.12 11.58
C LYS A 44 3.73 -15.80 10.85
N LYS A 45 4.81 -15.13 10.43
CA LYS A 45 4.70 -13.88 9.64
C LYS A 45 4.02 -14.13 8.30
N ILE A 46 4.42 -15.18 7.57
CA ILE A 46 3.81 -15.55 6.29
C ILE A 46 2.31 -15.85 6.46
N ILE A 47 1.96 -16.65 7.50
CA ILE A 47 0.55 -17.00 7.77
C ILE A 47 -0.27 -15.75 8.10
N ALA A 48 0.29 -14.80 8.87
CA ALA A 48 -0.39 -13.54 9.20
C ALA A 48 -0.61 -12.61 7.98
N GLU A 49 0.12 -12.83 6.90
CA GLU A 49 -0.03 -12.07 5.63
C GLU A 49 -0.95 -12.75 4.63
N LEU A 50 -1.30 -14.02 4.86
CA LEU A 50 -2.23 -14.74 3.99
C LEU A 50 -3.67 -14.26 4.20
N PRO A 51 -4.47 -14.19 3.11
CA PRO A 51 -5.89 -13.91 3.24
C PRO A 51 -6.61 -15.03 4.01
N PRO A 52 -7.62 -14.70 4.82
CA PRO A 52 -8.53 -15.71 5.37
C PRO A 52 -9.15 -16.56 4.25
N ILE A 53 -9.35 -17.85 4.52
CA ILE A 53 -9.81 -18.83 3.51
C ILE A 53 -11.13 -18.37 2.88
N GLU A 54 -12.00 -17.76 3.66
CA GLU A 54 -13.33 -17.32 3.27
C GLU A 54 -13.32 -16.21 2.19
N VAL A 55 -12.18 -15.52 2.00
CA VAL A 55 -12.08 -14.34 1.12
C VAL A 55 -10.95 -14.43 0.08
N ILE A 56 -10.38 -15.62 -0.12
CA ILE A 56 -9.26 -15.84 -1.05
C ILE A 56 -9.60 -15.42 -2.49
N SER A 57 -10.82 -15.65 -2.94
CA SER A 57 -11.26 -15.31 -4.32
C SER A 57 -11.32 -13.80 -4.51
N GLU A 58 -11.88 -13.08 -3.55
CA GLU A 58 -12.03 -11.64 -3.54
C GLU A 58 -10.68 -10.95 -3.38
N ASP A 59 -9.83 -11.46 -2.48
CA ASP A 59 -8.44 -11.00 -2.31
C ASP A 59 -7.65 -11.12 -3.62
N ARG A 60 -7.74 -12.27 -4.30
CA ARG A 60 -7.08 -12.47 -5.59
C ARG A 60 -7.57 -11.50 -6.66
N ALA A 61 -8.88 -11.22 -6.69
CA ALA A 61 -9.45 -10.27 -7.63
C ALA A 61 -8.94 -8.84 -7.36
N ILE A 62 -8.89 -8.41 -6.10
CA ILE A 62 -8.34 -7.10 -5.69
C ILE A 62 -6.86 -7.01 -6.05
N LYS A 63 -6.05 -8.02 -5.73
CA LYS A 63 -4.62 -8.04 -6.06
C LYS A 63 -4.38 -7.92 -7.57
N LYS A 64 -5.20 -8.57 -8.39
CA LYS A 64 -5.13 -8.44 -9.86
C LYS A 64 -5.41 -7.00 -10.32
N GLU A 65 -6.39 -6.31 -9.73
CA GLU A 65 -6.66 -4.92 -10.05
C GLU A 65 -5.52 -3.99 -9.57
N LEU A 66 -4.95 -4.23 -8.39
CA LEU A 66 -3.76 -3.51 -7.90
C LEU A 66 -2.54 -3.73 -8.80
N GLU A 67 -2.28 -4.95 -9.26
CA GLU A 67 -1.19 -5.25 -10.20
C GLU A 67 -1.36 -4.55 -11.55
N LYS A 68 -2.59 -4.44 -12.06
CA LYS A 68 -2.88 -3.66 -13.27
C LYS A 68 -2.62 -2.18 -13.02
N PHE A 69 -3.13 -1.67 -11.91
CA PHE A 69 -3.00 -0.27 -11.52
C PHE A 69 -1.53 0.16 -11.40
N CYS A 70 -0.68 -0.63 -10.76
CA CYS A 70 0.75 -0.35 -10.61
C CYS A 70 1.54 -0.25 -11.93
N LYS A 71 0.96 -0.70 -13.05
CA LYS A 71 1.57 -0.58 -14.39
C LYS A 71 1.10 0.64 -15.15
N LEU A 72 0.13 1.36 -14.63
CA LEU A 72 -0.44 2.56 -15.24
C LEU A 72 0.27 3.82 -14.74
N PRO A 73 0.25 4.92 -15.50
CA PRO A 73 0.78 6.20 -15.03
C PRO A 73 -0.05 6.76 -13.87
N ASP A 74 0.57 7.64 -13.07
CA ASP A 74 -0.06 8.25 -11.90
C ASP A 74 -1.11 9.29 -12.31
N LYS A 75 -2.33 8.78 -12.65
CA LYS A 75 -3.48 9.58 -13.06
C LYS A 75 -4.69 9.34 -12.17
N ILE A 76 -5.41 10.41 -11.85
CA ILE A 76 -6.64 10.37 -11.03
C ILE A 76 -7.69 9.47 -11.65
N LEU A 77 -7.78 9.42 -12.98
CA LEU A 77 -8.72 8.55 -13.68
C LEU A 77 -8.51 7.08 -13.29
N TYR A 78 -7.28 6.60 -13.28
CA TYR A 78 -6.96 5.23 -12.89
C TYR A 78 -7.18 4.97 -11.40
N ALA A 79 -6.99 6.00 -10.55
CA ALA A 79 -7.36 5.92 -9.14
C ALA A 79 -8.88 5.72 -8.96
N ILE A 80 -9.70 6.45 -9.72
CA ILE A 80 -11.16 6.29 -9.72
C ILE A 80 -11.55 4.89 -10.20
N ASP A 81 -10.93 4.40 -11.27
CA ASP A 81 -11.17 3.05 -11.79
C ASP A 81 -10.79 1.96 -10.76
N LEU A 82 -9.63 2.10 -10.10
CA LEU A 82 -9.22 1.20 -9.03
C LEU A 82 -10.27 1.14 -7.91
N LEU A 83 -10.72 2.30 -7.42
CA LEU A 83 -11.70 2.38 -6.34
C LEU A 83 -13.04 1.71 -6.75
N ASN A 84 -13.50 1.95 -7.96
CA ASN A 84 -14.75 1.38 -8.46
C ASN A 84 -14.65 -0.13 -8.70
N ASN A 85 -13.56 -0.60 -9.31
CA ASN A 85 -13.37 -2.01 -9.65
C ASN A 85 -13.13 -2.89 -8.41
N THR A 86 -12.51 -2.34 -7.36
CA THR A 86 -12.22 -3.10 -6.12
C THR A 86 -13.37 -3.10 -5.12
N ARG A 87 -14.22 -2.06 -5.14
CA ARG A 87 -15.34 -1.91 -4.17
C ARG A 87 -16.25 -3.12 -4.06
N PRO A 88 -16.72 -3.79 -5.15
CA PRO A 88 -17.59 -4.96 -5.02
C PRO A 88 -16.94 -6.09 -4.23
N TYR A 89 -15.69 -6.41 -4.50
CA TYR A 89 -14.94 -7.45 -3.81
C TYR A 89 -14.68 -7.08 -2.35
N LEU A 90 -14.34 -5.81 -2.09
CA LEU A 90 -14.10 -5.32 -0.75
C LEU A 90 -15.37 -5.37 0.11
N ASN A 91 -16.55 -5.09 -0.46
CA ASN A 91 -17.83 -5.24 0.23
C ASN A 91 -18.09 -6.68 0.66
N ILE A 92 -17.81 -7.66 -0.19
CA ILE A 92 -17.93 -9.09 0.15
C ILE A 92 -16.97 -9.45 1.30
N ILE A 93 -15.72 -8.97 1.26
CA ILE A 93 -14.76 -9.19 2.35
C ILE A 93 -15.30 -8.58 3.66
N LYS A 94 -15.82 -7.35 3.61
CA LYS A 94 -16.43 -6.66 4.75
C LYS A 94 -17.63 -7.42 5.33
N GLU A 95 -18.50 -7.96 4.48
CA GLU A 95 -19.66 -8.75 4.90
C GLU A 95 -19.26 -10.06 5.62
N ARG A 96 -18.19 -10.71 5.14
CA ARG A 96 -17.72 -11.99 5.70
C ARG A 96 -16.87 -11.84 6.96
N LEU A 97 -15.99 -10.86 7.00
CA LEU A 97 -15.03 -10.69 8.10
C LEU A 97 -15.48 -9.63 9.12
N GLY A 98 -16.32 -8.68 8.71
CA GLY A 98 -16.73 -7.54 9.52
C GLY A 98 -15.93 -6.27 9.25
N SER A 99 -16.53 -5.11 9.58
CA SER A 99 -15.96 -3.79 9.32
C SER A 99 -14.74 -3.43 10.17
N TYR A 100 -14.50 -4.15 11.26
CA TYR A 100 -13.35 -3.94 12.17
C TYR A 100 -12.27 -5.01 12.03
N ASP A 101 -12.43 -5.94 11.09
CA ASP A 101 -11.42 -6.96 10.85
C ASP A 101 -10.13 -6.35 10.32
N SER A 102 -9.01 -6.79 10.88
CA SER A 102 -7.69 -6.21 10.57
C SER A 102 -7.26 -6.46 9.12
N TYR A 103 -7.61 -7.64 8.57
CA TYR A 103 -7.29 -7.97 7.18
C TYR A 103 -8.09 -7.12 6.21
N TYR A 104 -9.41 -6.97 6.47
CA TYR A 104 -10.29 -6.09 5.70
C TYR A 104 -9.79 -4.65 5.70
N LEU A 105 -9.49 -4.09 6.90
CA LEU A 105 -9.01 -2.72 7.03
C LEU A 105 -7.67 -2.50 6.33
N LYS A 106 -6.74 -3.46 6.44
CA LYS A 106 -5.44 -3.40 5.77
C LYS A 106 -5.58 -3.32 4.24
N ILE A 107 -6.39 -4.21 3.65
CA ILE A 107 -6.62 -4.22 2.19
C ILE A 107 -7.34 -2.96 1.72
N SER A 108 -8.36 -2.52 2.44
CA SER A 108 -9.09 -1.28 2.15
C SER A 108 -8.16 -0.06 2.20
N THR A 109 -7.33 0.03 3.23
CA THR A 109 -6.31 1.08 3.38
C THR A 109 -5.30 1.06 2.26
N GLN A 110 -4.85 -0.12 1.81
CA GLN A 110 -3.92 -0.25 0.69
C GLN A 110 -4.53 0.29 -0.62
N ILE A 111 -5.78 -0.03 -0.91
CA ILE A 111 -6.49 0.46 -2.11
C ILE A 111 -6.56 1.99 -2.07
N VAL A 112 -7.02 2.56 -0.95
CA VAL A 112 -7.13 4.01 -0.79
C VAL A 112 -5.76 4.68 -0.83
N GLY A 113 -4.73 4.08 -0.24
CA GLY A 113 -3.36 4.60 -0.24
C GLY A 113 -2.77 4.74 -1.64
N ASN A 114 -2.97 3.72 -2.48
CA ASN A 114 -2.55 3.76 -3.89
C ASN A 114 -3.33 4.81 -4.69
N ALA A 115 -4.64 4.88 -4.51
CA ALA A 115 -5.47 5.88 -5.18
C ALA A 115 -5.12 7.31 -4.74
N LEU A 116 -4.85 7.53 -3.45
CA LEU A 116 -4.42 8.82 -2.90
C LEU A 116 -3.07 9.26 -3.45
N HIS A 117 -2.14 8.32 -3.65
CA HIS A 117 -0.84 8.60 -4.28
C HIS A 117 -1.01 9.21 -5.67
N ASN A 118 -1.72 8.54 -6.58
CA ASN A 118 -1.96 9.05 -7.93
C ASN A 118 -2.65 10.41 -7.94
N LEU A 119 -3.58 10.62 -7.00
CA LEU A 119 -4.24 11.91 -6.84
C LEU A 119 -3.25 13.02 -6.49
N ILE A 120 -2.36 12.77 -5.53
CA ILE A 120 -1.34 13.73 -5.10
C ILE A 120 -0.38 14.04 -6.24
N GLU A 121 0.10 13.00 -6.94
CA GLU A 121 1.05 13.17 -8.04
C GLU A 121 0.44 13.96 -9.20
N GLU A 122 -0.78 13.66 -9.65
CA GLU A 122 -1.40 14.41 -10.76
C GLU A 122 -1.72 15.86 -10.37
N VAL A 123 -2.18 16.11 -9.14
CA VAL A 123 -2.41 17.49 -8.66
C VAL A 123 -1.10 18.26 -8.60
N ASN A 124 -0.02 17.64 -8.08
CA ASN A 124 1.30 18.25 -8.07
C ASN A 124 1.84 18.53 -9.48
N GLU A 125 1.69 17.56 -10.39
CA GLU A 125 2.08 17.73 -11.80
C GLU A 125 1.32 18.88 -12.48
N SER A 126 0.01 19.03 -12.19
CA SER A 126 -0.79 20.11 -12.76
C SER A 126 -0.33 21.51 -12.36
N GLN A 127 0.38 21.62 -11.23
CA GLN A 127 0.90 22.89 -10.69
C GLN A 127 2.32 23.21 -11.14
N LYS A 128 3.07 22.20 -11.61
CA LYS A 128 4.46 22.43 -12.08
C LYS A 128 4.47 23.36 -13.28
N ASP A 129 5.44 24.29 -13.29
CA ASP A 129 5.77 25.04 -14.48
C ASP A 129 6.66 24.18 -15.36
N GLU A 130 6.13 23.76 -16.51
CA GLU A 130 6.94 23.17 -17.55
C GLU A 130 7.89 24.26 -18.07
N THR A 131 9.18 23.95 -18.19
CA THR A 131 10.18 24.86 -18.77
C THR A 131 10.61 24.33 -20.12
N ILE A 132 10.81 25.23 -21.09
CA ILE A 132 11.44 24.92 -22.36
C ILE A 132 12.82 25.56 -22.41
N GLU A 133 13.78 24.88 -23.02
CA GLU A 133 15.07 25.42 -23.28
C GLU A 133 15.03 26.26 -24.59
N PHE A 134 15.24 27.55 -24.47
CA PHE A 134 15.35 28.44 -25.60
C PHE A 134 16.66 29.26 -25.50
N GLN A 135 17.51 29.08 -26.46
CA GLN A 135 18.85 29.74 -26.52
C GLN A 135 19.69 29.54 -25.25
N GLY A 136 19.69 28.29 -24.68
CA GLY A 136 20.45 27.97 -23.47
C GLY A 136 19.85 28.53 -22.16
N ARG A 137 18.61 29.06 -22.19
CA ARG A 137 17.89 29.54 -21.03
C ARG A 137 16.63 28.72 -20.84
N GLN A 138 16.37 28.29 -19.59
CA GLN A 138 15.10 27.66 -19.23
C GLN A 138 14.03 28.74 -19.04
N ILE A 139 13.03 28.73 -19.92
CA ILE A 139 11.91 29.67 -19.89
C ILE A 139 10.68 28.91 -19.43
N PRO A 140 9.99 29.34 -18.34
CA PRO A 140 8.73 28.74 -17.93
C PRO A 140 7.68 28.85 -19.06
N ILE A 141 7.03 27.74 -19.40
CA ILE A 141 6.00 27.72 -20.44
C ILE A 141 4.83 28.64 -20.07
N SER A 142 4.61 28.87 -18.79
CA SER A 142 3.59 29.82 -18.28
C SER A 142 3.80 31.27 -18.79
N LEU A 143 4.99 31.62 -19.26
CA LEU A 143 5.26 32.90 -19.90
C LEU A 143 4.88 32.92 -21.39
N LEU A 144 4.65 31.76 -21.99
CA LEU A 144 4.40 31.59 -23.43
C LEU A 144 2.98 31.11 -23.71
N LEU A 145 2.35 30.42 -22.75
CA LEU A 145 0.98 29.92 -22.85
C LEU A 145 -0.01 30.86 -22.16
N ASP A 146 -1.24 30.80 -22.63
CA ASP A 146 -2.37 31.47 -22.01
C ASP A 146 -2.51 31.04 -20.53
N ARG A 147 -2.37 32.02 -19.65
CA ARG A 147 -2.49 31.84 -18.19
C ARG A 147 -3.82 31.20 -17.79
N ASP A 148 -4.88 31.53 -18.54
CA ASP A 148 -6.22 31.01 -18.28
C ASP A 148 -6.31 29.52 -18.59
N ALA A 149 -5.65 29.02 -19.63
CA ALA A 149 -5.58 27.60 -19.95
C ALA A 149 -4.86 26.79 -18.84
N LYS A 150 -3.80 27.33 -18.26
CA LYS A 150 -3.11 26.69 -17.12
C LYS A 150 -4.00 26.63 -15.88
N ILE A 151 -4.69 27.73 -15.58
CA ILE A 151 -5.63 27.79 -14.45
C ILE A 151 -6.75 26.76 -14.63
N GLU A 152 -7.34 26.61 -15.82
CA GLU A 152 -8.36 25.60 -16.07
C GLU A 152 -7.82 24.17 -15.97
N LYS A 153 -6.60 23.88 -16.45
CA LYS A 153 -5.94 22.56 -16.24
C LYS A 153 -5.84 22.21 -14.76
N ILE A 154 -5.43 23.17 -13.92
CA ILE A 154 -5.35 22.96 -12.45
C ILE A 154 -6.76 22.72 -11.86
N LYS A 155 -7.75 23.51 -12.26
CA LYS A 155 -9.13 23.34 -11.79
C LYS A 155 -9.71 21.99 -12.17
N ASP A 156 -9.42 21.49 -13.37
CA ASP A 156 -9.88 20.18 -13.82
C ASP A 156 -9.25 19.05 -13.02
N ALA A 157 -7.95 19.14 -12.74
CA ALA A 157 -7.25 18.20 -11.86
C ALA A 157 -7.86 18.22 -10.44
N LEU A 158 -8.14 19.42 -9.88
CA LEU A 158 -8.78 19.56 -8.58
C LEU A 158 -10.21 19.00 -8.55
N ARG A 159 -11.02 19.22 -9.59
CA ARG A 159 -12.38 18.65 -9.72
C ARG A 159 -12.32 17.12 -9.72
N SER A 160 -11.41 16.55 -10.51
CA SER A 160 -11.21 15.10 -10.61
C SER A 160 -10.68 14.52 -9.28
N ALA A 161 -9.73 15.20 -8.65
CA ALA A 161 -9.19 14.82 -7.35
C ALA A 161 -10.27 14.84 -6.26
N TRP A 162 -11.11 15.86 -6.24
CA TRP A 162 -12.20 15.94 -5.27
C TRP A 162 -13.24 14.83 -5.47
N LYS A 163 -13.53 14.48 -6.73
CA LYS A 163 -14.38 13.31 -7.05
C LYS A 163 -13.78 12.01 -6.52
N ALA A 164 -12.49 11.81 -6.68
CA ALA A 164 -11.80 10.63 -6.14
C ALA A 164 -11.85 10.59 -4.59
N ILE A 165 -11.65 11.72 -3.90
CA ILE A 165 -11.80 11.82 -2.43
C ILE A 165 -13.21 11.41 -1.99
N LYS A 166 -14.25 11.84 -2.70
CA LYS A 166 -15.63 11.43 -2.37
C LYS A 166 -15.85 9.92 -2.51
N LEU A 167 -15.21 9.28 -3.47
CA LEU A 167 -15.23 7.83 -3.57
C LEU A 167 -14.46 7.17 -2.41
N MET A 168 -13.28 7.70 -2.06
CA MET A 168 -12.47 7.19 -0.94
C MET A 168 -13.18 7.33 0.41
N ASP A 169 -14.02 8.35 0.63
CA ASP A 169 -14.82 8.53 1.85
C ASP A 169 -15.74 7.33 2.14
N GLY A 170 -16.08 6.54 1.13
CA GLY A 170 -16.87 5.33 1.26
C GLY A 170 -16.08 4.06 1.59
N PHE A 171 -14.78 4.17 1.85
CA PHE A 171 -13.91 3.06 2.24
C PHE A 171 -13.54 3.18 3.72
N ASP A 172 -13.57 2.07 4.44
CA ASP A 172 -13.02 2.02 5.79
C ASP A 172 -11.49 1.99 5.71
N MET A 173 -10.84 2.62 6.67
CA MET A 173 -9.38 2.75 6.70
C MET A 173 -8.87 2.48 8.09
N GLU A 174 -7.65 1.96 8.18
CA GLU A 174 -6.93 1.89 9.45
C GLU A 174 -6.82 3.29 10.07
N TYR A 175 -7.01 3.36 11.39
CA TYR A 175 -7.07 4.64 12.13
C TYR A 175 -5.85 5.53 11.90
N ASP A 176 -4.67 4.94 11.95
CA ASP A 176 -3.40 5.66 11.78
C ASP A 176 -3.28 6.28 10.37
N PHE A 177 -3.56 5.51 9.34
CA PHE A 177 -3.57 6.02 7.96
C PHE A 177 -4.62 7.12 7.76
N LYS A 178 -5.83 6.91 8.27
CA LYS A 178 -6.92 7.88 8.16
C LYS A 178 -6.55 9.21 8.81
N THR A 179 -5.97 9.17 10.02
CA THR A 179 -5.65 10.35 10.82
C THR A 179 -4.41 11.07 10.30
N ASN A 180 -3.34 10.32 9.99
CA ASN A 180 -2.03 10.90 9.72
C ASN A 180 -1.74 11.14 8.23
N ARG A 181 -2.51 10.49 7.33
CA ARG A 181 -2.31 10.63 5.87
C ARG A 181 -3.57 11.09 5.14
N TYR A 182 -4.68 10.38 5.27
CA TYR A 182 -5.87 10.67 4.48
C TYR A 182 -6.49 12.03 4.83
N ASN A 183 -6.81 12.28 6.09
CA ASN A 183 -7.46 13.52 6.52
C ASN A 183 -6.63 14.78 6.24
N PRO A 184 -5.31 14.83 6.51
CA PRO A 184 -4.49 15.99 6.14
C PRO A 184 -4.50 16.28 4.65
N ASN A 185 -4.33 15.25 3.79
CA ASN A 185 -4.35 15.44 2.34
C ASN A 185 -5.72 15.88 1.83
N LYS A 186 -6.81 15.31 2.36
CA LYS A 186 -8.18 15.76 2.06
C LYS A 186 -8.40 17.22 2.44
N SER A 187 -7.92 17.65 3.59
CA SER A 187 -8.05 19.04 4.04
C SER A 187 -7.24 20.00 3.16
N THR A 188 -6.01 19.62 2.80
CA THR A 188 -5.18 20.39 1.87
C THR A 188 -5.87 20.55 0.52
N LEU A 189 -6.36 19.45 -0.04
CA LEU A 189 -7.07 19.48 -1.32
C LEU A 189 -8.34 20.35 -1.26
N LYS A 190 -9.09 20.28 -0.15
CA LYS A 190 -10.27 21.13 0.06
C LYS A 190 -9.90 22.62 0.03
N ASN A 191 -8.85 23.01 0.74
CA ASN A 191 -8.38 24.39 0.75
C ASN A 191 -7.95 24.85 -0.66
N MET A 192 -7.26 23.99 -1.42
CA MET A 192 -6.87 24.28 -2.80
C MET A 192 -8.11 24.47 -3.70
N CYS A 193 -9.12 23.62 -3.56
CA CYS A 193 -10.39 23.77 -4.28
C CYS A 193 -11.06 25.12 -3.97
N GLU A 194 -11.13 25.51 -2.70
CA GLU A 194 -11.72 26.76 -2.25
C GLU A 194 -10.96 27.97 -2.82
N GLN A 195 -9.62 27.96 -2.76
CA GLN A 195 -8.77 29.01 -3.31
C GLN A 195 -8.92 29.18 -4.84
N MET A 196 -9.14 28.08 -5.54
CA MET A 196 -9.30 28.08 -7.00
C MET A 196 -10.76 28.22 -7.45
N GLY A 197 -11.71 28.40 -6.51
CA GLY A 197 -13.15 28.52 -6.82
C GLY A 197 -13.76 27.23 -7.37
N VAL A 198 -13.18 26.07 -7.04
CA VAL A 198 -13.72 24.75 -7.38
C VAL A 198 -14.72 24.32 -6.33
N SER A 199 -15.96 24.04 -6.75
CA SER A 199 -17.00 23.60 -5.81
C SER A 199 -16.68 22.24 -5.20
N THR A 200 -16.72 22.17 -3.86
CA THR A 200 -16.58 20.94 -3.07
C THR A 200 -17.92 20.38 -2.60
N SER A 201 -19.03 21.08 -2.87
CA SER A 201 -20.38 20.59 -2.58
C SER A 201 -20.71 19.37 -3.43
N ALA A 202 -21.45 18.42 -2.84
CA ALA A 202 -21.79 17.16 -3.47
C ALA A 202 -22.56 17.37 -4.78
N TYR A 203 -21.92 17.11 -5.92
CA TYR A 203 -22.67 16.69 -7.08
C TYR A 203 -23.23 15.30 -6.76
N ILE A 204 -24.47 15.24 -6.33
CA ILE A 204 -25.26 14.02 -6.38
C ILE A 204 -25.53 13.80 -7.88
N SER A 205 -24.62 13.09 -8.56
CA SER A 205 -24.96 12.48 -9.83
C SER A 205 -25.94 11.36 -9.50
N MET A 206 -27.23 11.61 -9.70
CA MET A 206 -28.22 10.54 -9.75
C MET A 206 -27.74 9.50 -10.77
N PRO A 207 -27.79 8.21 -10.45
CA PRO A 207 -27.53 7.17 -11.44
C PRO A 207 -28.56 7.37 -12.57
N ALA A 208 -28.05 7.47 -13.79
CA ALA A 208 -28.85 7.52 -15.00
C ALA A 208 -29.34 6.11 -15.39
N ASP A 209 -30.06 5.44 -14.48
CA ASP A 209 -30.71 4.17 -14.74
C ASP A 209 -32.09 4.17 -14.09
N THR A 210 -32.95 5.03 -14.63
CA THR A 210 -34.37 4.80 -14.58
C THR A 210 -34.92 5.04 -15.99
N VAL A 211 -34.54 4.16 -16.90
CA VAL A 211 -35.31 4.00 -18.14
C VAL A 211 -36.47 3.10 -17.81
N MET A 212 -37.63 3.69 -17.75
CA MET A 212 -38.92 3.02 -17.62
C MET A 212 -39.06 1.94 -18.70
N ALA A 213 -39.30 0.71 -18.26
CA ALA A 213 -40.00 -0.28 -19.07
C ALA A 213 -41.50 0.09 -19.02
N ILE A 214 -42.05 0.43 -20.15
CA ILE A 214 -43.48 0.37 -20.47
C ILE A 214 -43.70 -0.87 -21.28
#